data_dab89c7ce212db61432d4f712ce90c68
#
_entry.id   dab89c7ce212db61432d4f712ce90c68
#
_cell.length_a   1.000
_cell.length_b   1.000
_cell.length_c   1.000
_cell.angle_alpha   90.00
_cell.angle_beta   90.00
_cell.angle_gamma   90.00
#
_symmetry.space_group_name_H-M   'P 1'
#
loop_
_entity.id
_entity.type
_entity.pdbx_description
1 polymer ?
#
loop_
_entity_poly.entity_id
_entity_poly.type
_entity_poly.pdbx_seq_one_letter_code
_entity_poly.pdbx_strand_id
1 'polypeptide(L)'
;GMNSEITENTTQLLFESAKFMRDNIRKTARSLGQNTDASSHYEKGIAEYTVEIGMARALHLIEELGCGEITASAFDVSAGAPREGKKFTATLSGINKILGIEVPAENVLDILRRLCFEVERDGDVLTVTAPRYREDIEVGEPDLAEEVIREYGYEHIVPTFLKDSAVTNGGLNPAQKRRTKLKQVMVSQGYFEVSTLAFYSDADLDALHIAEDAKERNVIRLLNPITTNLSIMRTTLAPSMLNTVVENVKKGNTAGRFFEYANVYYPKALPLTELPNEIPHVGFAAFGEEEDFFTVKGTMEELAASFGVSFDYERAEDVPYLHPGISAYILCDGERVGSFGKLANSVAGELKLPKDSKANNQIYLG
;
A
#
# COMPACT_ATOMS: atom_id res chain seq x y z
N GLY A 1 -16.70 32.82 -3.83
CA GLY A 1 -17.53 32.20 -4.86
C GLY A 1 -17.93 33.20 -5.93
N MET A 2 -18.67 32.78 -6.96
CA MET A 2 -19.01 33.64 -8.13
C MET A 2 -19.57 35.02 -7.80
N ASN A 3 -20.26 35.19 -6.67
CA ASN A 3 -20.86 36.46 -6.26
C ASN A 3 -19.96 37.32 -5.37
N SER A 4 -18.78 36.83 -4.99
CA SER A 4 -17.86 37.52 -4.07
C SER A 4 -16.41 37.42 -4.53
N GLU A 5 -16.16 37.07 -5.77
CA GLU A 5 -14.80 37.04 -6.32
C GLU A 5 -14.31 38.46 -6.61
N ILE A 6 -13.00 38.64 -6.60
CA ILE A 6 -12.35 39.89 -6.92
C ILE A 6 -12.43 40.13 -8.42
N THR A 7 -12.84 41.32 -8.80
CA THR A 7 -12.92 41.78 -10.18
C THR A 7 -12.16 43.10 -10.35
N GLU A 8 -12.01 43.58 -11.58
CA GLU A 8 -11.38 44.88 -11.88
C GLU A 8 -12.09 46.09 -11.22
N ASN A 9 -13.37 45.91 -10.84
CA ASN A 9 -14.16 46.95 -10.19
C ASN A 9 -14.20 46.84 -8.66
N THR A 10 -13.45 45.89 -8.08
CA THR A 10 -13.45 45.67 -6.64
C THR A 10 -12.65 46.76 -5.93
N THR A 11 -13.30 47.52 -5.07
CA THR A 11 -12.72 48.63 -4.33
C THR A 11 -12.63 48.37 -2.83
N GLN A 12 -13.28 47.32 -2.31
CA GLN A 12 -13.27 46.95 -0.89
C GLN A 12 -13.02 45.43 -0.78
N LEU A 13 -12.16 45.06 0.13
CA LEU A 13 -11.76 43.68 0.37
C LEU A 13 -11.95 43.31 1.84
N LEU A 14 -12.38 42.09 2.08
CA LEU A 14 -12.36 41.48 3.40
C LEU A 14 -11.34 40.33 3.37
N PHE A 15 -10.34 40.42 4.24
CA PHE A 15 -9.37 39.33 4.43
C PHE A 15 -9.84 38.41 5.54
N GLU A 16 -9.79 37.11 5.28
CA GLU A 16 -10.02 36.09 6.28
C GLU A 16 -8.68 35.38 6.59
N SER A 17 -8.33 35.29 7.86
CA SER A 17 -7.28 34.43 8.37
C SER A 17 -7.92 33.56 9.46
N ALA A 18 -7.94 32.25 9.25
CA ALA A 18 -8.76 31.37 10.08
C ALA A 18 -8.04 30.04 10.41
N LYS A 19 -8.47 29.42 11.50
CA LYS A 19 -8.18 28.03 11.86
C LYS A 19 -9.49 27.28 12.02
N PHE A 20 -9.53 26.05 11.51
CA PHE A 20 -10.69 25.18 11.61
C PHE A 20 -10.33 23.86 12.30
N MET A 21 -11.33 23.16 12.81
CA MET A 21 -11.15 21.82 13.38
C MET A 21 -10.74 20.82 12.28
N ARG A 22 -9.59 20.18 12.46
CA ARG A 22 -8.98 19.23 11.51
C ARG A 22 -9.95 18.18 10.99
N ASP A 23 -10.63 17.49 11.93
CA ASP A 23 -11.55 16.40 11.61
C ASP A 23 -12.77 16.88 10.82
N ASN A 24 -13.25 18.06 11.11
CA ASN A 24 -14.38 18.64 10.41
C ASN A 24 -14.01 18.97 8.96
N ILE A 25 -12.88 19.63 8.74
CA ILE A 25 -12.39 19.92 7.38
C ILE A 25 -12.17 18.64 6.59
N ARG A 26 -11.52 17.64 7.20
CA ARG A 26 -11.26 16.35 6.54
C ARG A 26 -12.53 15.64 6.11
N LYS A 27 -13.53 15.58 6.99
CA LYS A 27 -14.84 14.97 6.68
C LYS A 27 -15.57 15.75 5.59
N THR A 28 -15.59 17.08 5.69
CA THR A 28 -16.28 17.96 4.75
C THR A 28 -15.63 17.90 3.36
N ALA A 29 -14.30 18.03 3.25
CA ALA A 29 -13.58 17.95 1.99
C ALA A 29 -13.84 16.63 1.25
N ARG A 30 -13.82 15.52 1.99
CA ARG A 30 -14.14 14.19 1.44
C ARG A 30 -15.60 14.06 1.01
N SER A 31 -16.52 14.50 1.85
CA SER A 31 -17.96 14.42 1.58
C SER A 31 -18.37 15.22 0.36
N LEU A 32 -17.75 16.39 0.15
CA LEU A 32 -18.03 17.27 -0.97
C LEU A 32 -17.16 16.99 -2.20
N GLY A 33 -16.15 16.11 -2.09
CA GLY A 33 -15.15 15.91 -3.15
C GLY A 33 -14.30 17.17 -3.43
N GLN A 34 -14.20 18.09 -2.47
CA GLN A 34 -13.52 19.39 -2.57
C GLN A 34 -12.15 19.33 -1.89
N ASN A 35 -11.18 18.73 -2.57
CA ASN A 35 -9.79 18.72 -2.11
C ASN A 35 -9.08 19.96 -2.67
N THR A 36 -8.80 20.93 -1.82
CA THR A 36 -8.09 22.17 -2.14
C THR A 36 -6.80 22.26 -1.32
N ASP A 37 -5.89 23.15 -1.71
CA ASP A 37 -4.68 23.42 -0.91
C ASP A 37 -5.04 23.86 0.49
N ALA A 38 -6.06 24.72 0.64
CA ALA A 38 -6.59 25.17 1.93
C ALA A 38 -7.08 23.97 2.78
N SER A 39 -7.92 23.09 2.21
CA SER A 39 -8.41 21.91 2.93
C SER A 39 -7.27 20.99 3.35
N SER A 40 -6.26 20.83 2.50
CA SER A 40 -5.07 19.99 2.78
C SER A 40 -4.22 20.55 3.92
N HIS A 41 -4.11 21.87 4.06
CA HIS A 41 -3.44 22.51 5.18
C HIS A 41 -4.25 22.41 6.47
N TYR A 42 -5.54 22.75 6.43
CA TYR A 42 -6.41 22.74 7.60
C TYR A 42 -6.64 21.35 8.16
N GLU A 43 -6.74 20.31 7.33
CA GLU A 43 -6.90 18.91 7.81
C GLU A 43 -5.66 18.38 8.51
N LYS A 44 -4.46 18.92 8.22
CA LYS A 44 -3.21 18.56 8.90
C LYS A 44 -3.05 19.31 10.22
N GLY A 45 -3.72 20.43 10.37
CA GLY A 45 -3.65 21.32 11.52
C GLY A 45 -2.79 22.55 11.24
N ILE A 46 -3.31 23.69 11.69
CA ILE A 46 -2.62 24.98 11.67
C ILE A 46 -2.67 25.50 13.11
N ALA A 47 -1.57 26.02 13.63
CA ALA A 47 -1.55 26.63 14.94
C ALA A 47 -2.36 27.92 14.98
N GLU A 48 -3.11 28.17 16.06
CA GLU A 48 -3.91 29.39 16.21
C GLU A 48 -3.05 30.65 16.08
N TYR A 49 -1.85 30.59 16.61
CA TYR A 49 -0.86 31.68 16.56
C TYR A 49 -0.55 32.13 15.11
N THR A 50 -0.59 31.24 14.14
CA THR A 50 -0.30 31.57 12.73
C THR A 50 -1.42 32.39 12.08
N VAL A 51 -2.64 32.37 12.62
CA VAL A 51 -3.78 33.18 12.16
C VAL A 51 -3.50 34.66 12.34
N GLU A 52 -3.03 35.03 13.53
CA GLU A 52 -2.69 36.42 13.88
C GLU A 52 -1.50 36.92 13.05
N ILE A 53 -0.43 36.13 12.96
CA ILE A 53 0.76 36.49 12.19
C ILE A 53 0.45 36.59 10.69
N GLY A 54 -0.33 35.64 10.16
CA GLY A 54 -0.74 35.65 8.77
C GLY A 54 -1.51 36.91 8.39
N MET A 55 -2.46 37.28 9.24
CA MET A 55 -3.22 38.53 9.07
C MET A 55 -2.31 39.77 9.17
N ALA A 56 -1.48 39.87 10.21
CA ALA A 56 -0.55 40.99 10.39
C ALA A 56 0.40 41.11 9.16
N ARG A 57 0.91 40.00 8.64
CA ARG A 57 1.78 40.05 7.45
C ARG A 57 1.03 40.48 6.19
N ALA A 58 -0.20 40.01 6.01
CA ALA A 58 -1.03 40.38 4.85
C ALA A 58 -1.32 41.90 4.87
N LEU A 59 -1.69 42.45 6.02
CA LEU A 59 -1.95 43.89 6.19
C LEU A 59 -0.67 44.72 5.97
N HIS A 60 0.45 44.28 6.53
CA HIS A 60 1.74 44.95 6.30
C HIS A 60 2.13 45.01 4.83
N LEU A 61 1.88 43.94 4.06
CA LEU A 61 2.15 43.93 2.62
C LEU A 61 1.24 44.87 1.83
N ILE A 62 0.00 45.05 2.24
CA ILE A 62 -0.91 46.04 1.62
C ILE A 62 -0.34 47.44 1.78
N GLU A 63 0.14 47.80 2.96
CA GLU A 63 0.76 49.10 3.25
C GLU A 63 2.09 49.26 2.49
N GLU A 64 2.98 48.27 2.58
CA GLU A 64 4.29 48.29 1.93
C GLU A 64 4.21 48.45 0.43
N LEU A 65 3.25 47.76 -0.21
CA LEU A 65 3.01 47.81 -1.66
C LEU A 65 2.14 49.01 -2.10
N GLY A 66 1.57 49.76 -1.15
CA GLY A 66 0.71 50.89 -1.44
C GLY A 66 -0.54 50.53 -2.27
N CYS A 67 -1.05 49.30 -2.14
CA CYS A 67 -2.17 48.82 -2.95
C CYS A 67 -3.53 48.96 -2.27
N GLY A 68 -3.60 49.54 -1.07
CA GLY A 68 -4.84 49.78 -0.38
C GLY A 68 -4.66 50.49 0.94
N GLU A 69 -5.77 50.97 1.53
CA GLU A 69 -5.83 51.53 2.87
C GLU A 69 -6.51 50.58 3.84
N ILE A 70 -5.88 50.35 5.00
CA ILE A 70 -6.41 49.47 6.02
C ILE A 70 -7.42 50.21 6.86
N THR A 71 -8.64 49.67 6.98
CA THR A 71 -9.64 50.20 7.90
C THR A 71 -9.30 49.81 9.34
N ALA A 72 -9.69 50.63 10.32
CA ALA A 72 -9.36 50.40 11.72
C ALA A 72 -10.15 49.28 12.42
N SER A 73 -11.02 48.55 11.73
CA SER A 73 -11.87 47.51 12.30
C SER A 73 -11.44 46.13 11.88
N ALA A 74 -11.13 45.28 12.84
CA ALA A 74 -10.95 43.83 12.70
C ALA A 74 -12.00 43.11 13.55
N PHE A 75 -12.49 41.97 13.04
CA PHE A 75 -13.34 41.09 13.83
C PHE A 75 -12.48 39.87 14.20
N ASP A 76 -12.37 39.63 15.48
CA ASP A 76 -11.76 38.40 16.01
C ASP A 76 -12.84 37.55 16.69
N VAL A 77 -13.06 36.33 16.20
CA VAL A 77 -14.02 35.41 16.77
C VAL A 77 -13.32 34.10 17.05
N SER A 78 -13.06 33.84 18.31
CA SER A 78 -12.46 32.58 18.79
C SER A 78 -13.49 31.74 19.53
N ALA A 79 -13.45 30.42 19.31
CA ALA A 79 -14.27 29.46 20.03
C ALA A 79 -13.69 29.04 21.39
N GLY A 80 -12.53 29.57 21.79
CA GLY A 80 -11.83 29.24 23.03
C GLY A 80 -10.72 30.22 23.38
N ALA A 81 -10.05 30.01 24.52
CA ALA A 81 -8.86 30.76 24.86
C ALA A 81 -7.68 30.41 23.93
N PRO A 82 -6.79 31.38 23.63
CA PRO A 82 -5.58 31.11 22.88
C PRO A 82 -4.78 29.97 23.52
N ARG A 83 -4.28 29.06 22.71
CA ARG A 83 -3.48 27.94 23.20
C ARG A 83 -2.07 28.44 23.53
N GLU A 84 -1.66 28.23 24.77
CA GLU A 84 -0.30 28.51 25.18
C GLU A 84 0.63 27.36 24.80
N GLY A 85 1.95 27.66 24.75
CA GLY A 85 2.97 26.65 24.52
C GLY A 85 2.93 25.57 25.61
N LYS A 86 3.07 24.33 25.22
CA LYS A 86 3.02 23.20 26.14
C LYS A 86 4.27 23.19 27.03
N LYS A 87 4.07 23.10 28.33
CA LYS A 87 5.15 23.06 29.31
C LYS A 87 5.29 21.65 29.88
N PHE A 88 6.51 21.13 29.91
CA PHE A 88 6.83 19.78 30.39
C PHE A 88 8.28 19.73 30.92
N THR A 89 8.62 18.65 31.62
CA THR A 89 9.99 18.37 32.07
C THR A 89 10.55 17.22 31.26
N ALA A 90 11.85 17.30 30.95
CA ALA A 90 12.63 16.27 30.28
C ALA A 90 13.99 16.14 30.97
N THR A 91 14.77 15.14 30.64
CA THR A 91 16.13 14.97 31.14
C THR A 91 17.13 14.87 29.97
N LEU A 92 18.33 15.44 30.18
CA LEU A 92 19.42 15.27 29.20
C LEU A 92 19.77 13.80 28.99
N SER A 93 19.83 13.05 30.09
CA SER A 93 20.07 11.62 30.06
C SER A 93 18.96 10.83 29.33
N GLY A 94 17.68 11.24 29.46
CA GLY A 94 16.55 10.67 28.77
C GLY A 94 16.62 10.92 27.25
N ILE A 95 16.91 12.16 26.85
CA ILE A 95 17.14 12.53 25.46
C ILE A 95 18.28 11.68 24.86
N ASN A 96 19.44 11.66 25.50
CA ASN A 96 20.61 10.90 25.06
C ASN A 96 20.35 9.39 24.99
N LYS A 97 19.59 8.86 25.92
CA LYS A 97 19.17 7.46 25.92
C LYS A 97 18.30 7.10 24.70
N ILE A 98 17.39 7.99 24.33
CA ILE A 98 16.55 7.81 23.13
C ILE A 98 17.40 7.87 21.86
N LEU A 99 18.32 8.82 21.80
CA LEU A 99 19.21 8.99 20.66
C LEU A 99 20.26 7.88 20.55
N GLY A 100 20.62 7.22 21.66
CA GLY A 100 21.68 6.22 21.71
C GLY A 100 23.10 6.79 21.55
N ILE A 101 23.25 8.12 21.66
CA ILE A 101 24.52 8.87 21.61
C ILE A 101 24.54 9.93 22.72
N GLU A 102 25.74 10.39 23.07
CA GLU A 102 25.93 11.48 24.02
C GLU A 102 26.04 12.82 23.29
N VAL A 103 24.97 13.58 23.28
CA VAL A 103 24.97 14.97 22.79
C VAL A 103 25.34 15.89 23.96
N PRO A 104 26.37 16.75 23.84
CA PRO A 104 26.72 17.68 24.93
C PRO A 104 25.55 18.58 25.33
N ALA A 105 25.39 18.79 26.60
CA ALA A 105 24.27 19.61 27.16
C ALA A 105 24.15 20.98 26.49
N GLU A 106 25.27 21.66 26.25
CA GLU A 106 25.29 22.96 25.60
C GLU A 106 24.74 22.92 24.17
N ASN A 107 25.00 21.86 23.45
CA ASN A 107 24.42 21.65 22.10
C ASN A 107 22.92 21.44 22.17
N VAL A 108 22.44 20.62 23.12
CA VAL A 108 20.99 20.40 23.32
C VAL A 108 20.30 21.75 23.62
N LEU A 109 20.85 22.54 24.56
CA LEU A 109 20.26 23.81 24.92
C LEU A 109 20.31 24.84 23.79
N ASP A 110 21.41 24.92 23.05
CA ASP A 110 21.53 25.82 21.90
C ASP A 110 20.53 25.48 20.82
N ILE A 111 20.43 24.20 20.46
CA ILE A 111 19.47 23.71 19.45
C ILE A 111 18.04 24.07 19.85
N LEU A 112 17.62 23.72 21.05
CA LEU A 112 16.27 23.99 21.49
C LEU A 112 15.96 25.52 21.54
N ARG A 113 16.92 26.36 21.96
CA ARG A 113 16.75 27.81 21.93
C ARG A 113 16.66 28.35 20.49
N ARG A 114 17.49 27.90 19.59
CA ARG A 114 17.38 28.26 18.16
C ARG A 114 16.05 27.88 17.54
N LEU A 115 15.45 26.81 18.00
CA LEU A 115 14.11 26.37 17.63
C LEU A 115 12.99 27.08 18.42
N CYS A 116 13.34 28.14 19.15
CA CYS A 116 12.41 28.96 19.94
C CYS A 116 11.73 28.25 21.11
N PHE A 117 12.31 27.16 21.63
CA PHE A 117 11.89 26.63 22.92
C PHE A 117 12.44 27.49 24.05
N GLU A 118 11.62 27.74 25.06
CA GLU A 118 12.10 28.28 26.34
C GLU A 118 12.61 27.11 27.17
N VAL A 119 13.89 27.17 27.59
CA VAL A 119 14.51 26.06 28.31
C VAL A 119 15.25 26.56 29.52
N GLU A 120 14.86 26.05 30.69
CA GLU A 120 15.56 26.20 31.95
C GLU A 120 16.21 24.87 32.35
N ARG A 121 17.42 24.89 32.86
CA ARG A 121 18.17 23.70 33.25
C ARG A 121 18.52 23.71 34.72
N ASP A 122 18.25 22.58 35.39
CA ASP A 122 18.75 22.30 36.74
C ASP A 122 19.41 20.90 36.73
N GLY A 123 20.75 20.87 36.69
CA GLY A 123 21.52 19.66 36.57
C GLY A 123 21.20 18.85 35.28
N ASP A 124 20.59 17.69 35.43
CA ASP A 124 20.12 16.83 34.32
C ASP A 124 18.71 17.18 33.86
N VAL A 125 17.95 17.88 34.69
CA VAL A 125 16.54 18.18 34.40
C VAL A 125 16.41 19.46 33.56
N LEU A 126 15.57 19.37 32.52
CA LEU A 126 15.16 20.48 31.67
C LEU A 126 13.67 20.78 31.92
N THR A 127 13.37 22.03 32.19
CA THR A 127 11.99 22.55 32.13
C THR A 127 11.84 23.26 30.79
N VAL A 128 10.95 22.73 29.94
CA VAL A 128 10.83 23.16 28.55
C VAL A 128 9.44 23.67 28.27
N THR A 129 9.33 24.82 27.60
CA THR A 129 8.08 25.35 27.04
C THR A 129 8.20 25.34 25.53
N ALA A 130 7.35 24.58 24.85
CA ALA A 130 7.31 24.53 23.39
C ALA A 130 6.76 25.84 22.82
N PRO A 131 7.23 26.31 21.64
CA PRO A 131 6.64 27.46 20.98
C PRO A 131 5.16 27.23 20.66
N ARG A 132 4.34 28.27 20.74
CA ARG A 132 2.88 28.21 20.52
C ARG A 132 2.48 27.64 19.16
N TYR A 133 3.34 27.71 18.14
CA TYR A 133 3.09 27.20 16.80
C TYR A 133 3.45 25.71 16.64
N ARG A 134 4.13 25.09 17.61
CA ARG A 134 4.49 23.67 17.59
C ARG A 134 3.40 22.85 18.31
N GLU A 135 2.32 22.58 17.59
CA GLU A 135 1.22 21.75 18.08
C GLU A 135 1.55 20.25 18.08
N ASP A 136 2.62 19.86 17.39
CA ASP A 136 3.13 18.50 17.23
C ASP A 136 3.92 18.00 18.45
N ILE A 137 4.44 18.89 19.29
CA ILE A 137 5.17 18.52 20.51
C ILE A 137 4.17 18.06 21.58
N GLU A 138 4.07 16.77 21.82
CA GLU A 138 3.04 16.18 22.69
C GLU A 138 3.58 15.37 23.86
N VAL A 139 4.63 14.57 23.64
CA VAL A 139 5.11 13.52 24.54
C VAL A 139 6.29 13.96 25.42
N GLY A 140 7.02 15.00 25.00
CA GLY A 140 8.15 15.54 25.78
C GLY A 140 9.51 14.99 25.32
N GLU A 141 10.17 14.11 26.09
CA GLU A 141 11.53 13.66 25.78
C GLU A 141 11.71 13.10 24.36
N PRO A 142 10.81 12.25 23.81
CA PRO A 142 10.93 11.76 22.43
C PRO A 142 10.89 12.89 21.40
N ASP A 143 9.99 13.84 21.56
CA ASP A 143 9.85 14.96 20.63
C ASP A 143 11.08 15.87 20.68
N LEU A 144 11.64 16.12 21.89
CA LEU A 144 12.89 16.87 22.02
C LEU A 144 14.09 16.11 21.46
N ALA A 145 14.14 14.79 21.61
CA ALA A 145 15.21 13.99 21.05
C ALA A 145 15.19 14.08 19.51
N GLU A 146 14.01 14.08 18.89
CA GLU A 146 13.84 14.28 17.45
C GLU A 146 14.37 15.67 17.03
N GLU A 147 13.97 16.73 17.72
CA GLU A 147 14.43 18.09 17.43
C GLU A 147 15.95 18.22 17.57
N VAL A 148 16.52 17.61 18.61
CA VAL A 148 17.97 17.65 18.85
C VAL A 148 18.70 16.93 17.74
N ILE A 149 18.31 15.69 17.37
CA ILE A 149 19.09 14.92 16.39
C ILE A 149 18.99 15.48 14.98
N ARG A 150 17.84 16.03 14.56
CA ARG A 150 17.69 16.59 13.23
C ARG A 150 18.55 17.84 13.00
N GLU A 151 18.88 18.58 14.08
CA GLU A 151 19.74 19.75 14.03
C GLU A 151 21.20 19.43 14.38
N TYR A 152 21.45 18.44 15.25
CA TYR A 152 22.77 17.96 15.59
C TYR A 152 23.43 17.19 14.46
N GLY A 153 22.64 16.38 13.72
CA GLY A 153 23.00 15.59 12.56
C GLY A 153 22.90 14.10 12.80
N TYR A 154 22.21 13.44 11.89
CA TYR A 154 22.03 11.97 11.92
C TYR A 154 23.32 11.21 11.68
N GLU A 155 24.33 11.82 11.08
CA GLU A 155 25.67 11.25 10.83
C GLU A 155 26.42 10.93 12.15
N HIS A 156 26.03 11.53 13.27
CA HIS A 156 26.59 11.22 14.58
C HIS A 156 26.06 9.92 15.18
N ILE A 157 24.99 9.35 14.62
CA ILE A 157 24.45 8.06 15.06
C ILE A 157 25.28 6.93 14.46
N VAL A 158 26.04 6.24 15.31
CA VAL A 158 26.83 5.08 14.91
C VAL A 158 25.97 3.81 15.12
N PRO A 159 25.67 3.05 14.05
CA PRO A 159 24.94 1.80 14.19
C PRO A 159 25.68 0.81 15.07
N THR A 160 24.98 0.19 15.99
CA THR A 160 25.52 -0.82 16.88
C THR A 160 24.77 -2.15 16.74
N PHE A 161 25.46 -3.25 16.98
CA PHE A 161 24.81 -4.55 17.12
C PHE A 161 24.11 -4.67 18.48
N LEU A 162 23.07 -5.49 18.53
CA LEU A 162 22.37 -5.82 19.78
C LEU A 162 23.38 -6.50 20.73
N LYS A 163 23.57 -5.94 21.93
CA LYS A 163 24.58 -6.42 22.89
C LYS A 163 24.19 -7.76 23.53
N ASP A 164 22.88 -8.00 23.72
CA ASP A 164 22.36 -9.13 24.49
C ASP A 164 21.37 -9.98 23.67
N SER A 165 21.58 -10.06 22.36
CA SER A 165 20.77 -10.96 21.54
C SER A 165 21.15 -12.40 21.84
N ALA A 166 20.21 -13.22 22.28
CA ALA A 166 20.38 -14.66 22.26
C ALA A 166 20.76 -15.11 20.84
N VAL A 167 21.73 -15.98 20.71
CA VAL A 167 22.10 -16.57 19.43
C VAL A 167 20.87 -17.27 18.87
N THR A 168 20.25 -16.68 17.86
CA THR A 168 19.15 -17.32 17.16
C THR A 168 19.71 -18.04 15.94
N ASN A 169 19.33 -19.32 15.79
CA ASN A 169 19.63 -20.04 14.56
C ASN A 169 18.86 -19.37 13.42
N GLY A 170 19.57 -18.57 12.64
CA GLY A 170 19.01 -17.94 11.45
C GLY A 170 18.65 -18.99 10.39
N GLY A 171 17.95 -18.55 9.35
CA GLY A 171 17.64 -19.36 8.19
C GLY A 171 16.14 -19.43 7.88
N LEU A 172 15.83 -20.08 6.78
CA LEU A 172 14.47 -20.24 6.31
C LEU A 172 13.76 -21.38 7.08
N ASN A 173 12.51 -21.13 7.47
CA ASN A 173 11.65 -22.19 7.99
C ASN A 173 11.26 -23.20 6.88
N PRO A 174 10.70 -24.38 7.22
CA PRO A 174 10.37 -25.40 6.23
C PRO A 174 9.43 -24.91 5.11
N ALA A 175 8.45 -24.08 5.41
CA ALA A 175 7.52 -23.52 4.40
C ALA A 175 8.26 -22.56 3.43
N GLN A 176 9.14 -21.71 3.98
CA GLN A 176 9.96 -20.82 3.16
C GLN A 176 10.93 -21.60 2.26
N LYS A 177 11.55 -22.67 2.79
CA LYS A 177 12.43 -23.55 1.99
C LYS A 177 11.67 -24.20 0.85
N ARG A 178 10.46 -24.74 1.10
CA ARG A 178 9.60 -25.32 0.06
C ARG A 178 9.23 -24.28 -1.00
N ARG A 179 8.79 -23.09 -0.59
CA ARG A 179 8.47 -21.99 -1.51
C ARG A 179 9.66 -21.61 -2.40
N THR A 180 10.83 -21.42 -1.80
CA THR A 180 12.04 -21.07 -2.56
C THR A 180 12.40 -22.17 -3.57
N LYS A 181 12.35 -23.42 -3.14
CA LYS A 181 12.64 -24.56 -4.01
C LYS A 181 11.65 -24.65 -5.19
N LEU A 182 10.34 -24.48 -4.91
CA LEU A 182 9.31 -24.48 -5.95
C LEU A 182 9.60 -23.40 -7.00
N LYS A 183 9.86 -22.17 -6.54
CA LYS A 183 10.19 -21.05 -7.45
C LYS A 183 11.42 -21.35 -8.30
N GLN A 184 12.47 -21.92 -7.70
CA GLN A 184 13.69 -22.29 -8.41
C GLN A 184 13.42 -23.34 -9.49
N VAL A 185 12.59 -24.35 -9.21
CA VAL A 185 12.19 -25.36 -10.20
C VAL A 185 11.42 -24.71 -11.36
N MET A 186 10.42 -23.87 -11.07
CA MET A 186 9.67 -23.19 -12.14
C MET A 186 10.59 -22.33 -13.02
N VAL A 187 11.50 -21.59 -12.42
CA VAL A 187 12.50 -20.79 -13.16
C VAL A 187 13.42 -21.69 -14.00
N SER A 188 13.87 -22.84 -13.50
CA SER A 188 14.71 -23.78 -14.26
C SER A 188 13.98 -24.39 -15.45
N GLN A 189 12.65 -24.46 -15.42
CA GLN A 189 11.79 -24.89 -16.51
C GLN A 189 11.44 -23.73 -17.49
N GLY A 190 12.08 -22.57 -17.34
CA GLY A 190 11.92 -21.42 -18.24
C GLY A 190 10.70 -20.55 -17.94
N TYR A 191 10.09 -20.66 -16.77
CA TYR A 191 8.99 -19.80 -16.35
C TYR A 191 9.51 -18.51 -15.69
N PHE A 192 8.88 -17.40 -16.04
CA PHE A 192 9.07 -16.12 -15.37
C PHE A 192 8.08 -15.98 -14.20
N GLU A 193 8.58 -15.60 -13.02
CA GLU A 193 7.72 -15.29 -11.88
C GLU A 193 6.99 -13.97 -12.14
N VAL A 194 5.68 -13.98 -11.92
CA VAL A 194 4.85 -12.77 -11.94
C VAL A 194 4.23 -12.54 -10.57
N SER A 195 3.85 -11.31 -10.31
CA SER A 195 3.14 -10.91 -9.08
C SER A 195 1.90 -10.15 -9.49
N THR A 196 0.75 -10.77 -9.34
CA THR A 196 -0.54 -10.18 -9.67
C THR A 196 -1.27 -9.70 -8.43
N LEU A 197 -2.31 -8.88 -8.62
CA LEU A 197 -3.12 -8.41 -7.50
C LEU A 197 -3.92 -9.57 -6.88
N ALA A 198 -4.10 -9.51 -5.56
CA ALA A 198 -4.94 -10.48 -4.83
C ALA A 198 -6.44 -10.25 -5.04
N PHE A 199 -6.81 -9.39 -5.96
CA PHE A 199 -8.18 -8.96 -6.24
C PHE A 199 -8.49 -9.08 -7.73
N TYR A 200 -9.73 -9.40 -8.02
CA TYR A 200 -10.32 -9.35 -9.35
C TYR A 200 -11.84 -9.07 -9.23
N SER A 201 -12.63 -9.32 -10.26
CA SER A 201 -14.07 -9.12 -10.29
C SER A 201 -14.82 -10.41 -10.60
N ASP A 202 -16.15 -10.40 -10.41
CA ASP A 202 -16.99 -11.52 -10.86
C ASP A 202 -16.85 -11.75 -12.37
N ALA A 203 -16.65 -10.69 -13.17
CA ALA A 203 -16.44 -10.80 -14.61
C ALA A 203 -15.18 -11.61 -14.98
N ASP A 204 -14.16 -11.65 -14.14
CA ASP A 204 -12.97 -12.47 -14.37
C ASP A 204 -13.29 -13.97 -14.16
N LEU A 205 -14.21 -14.30 -13.25
CA LEU A 205 -14.72 -15.67 -13.08
C LEU A 205 -15.67 -16.05 -14.21
N ASP A 206 -16.50 -15.10 -14.68
CA ASP A 206 -17.39 -15.29 -15.83
C ASP A 206 -16.60 -15.58 -17.11
N ALA A 207 -15.50 -14.83 -17.32
CA ALA A 207 -14.61 -15.04 -18.47
C ALA A 207 -13.96 -16.43 -18.52
N LEU A 208 -13.87 -17.12 -17.38
CA LEU A 208 -13.42 -18.51 -17.29
C LEU A 208 -14.58 -19.52 -17.27
N HIS A 209 -15.82 -19.08 -17.50
CA HIS A 209 -17.03 -19.90 -17.45
C HIS A 209 -17.22 -20.67 -16.12
N ILE A 210 -16.69 -20.14 -15.01
CA ILE A 210 -16.86 -20.72 -13.68
C ILE A 210 -18.33 -20.62 -13.26
N ALA A 211 -18.96 -21.75 -13.03
CA ALA A 211 -20.39 -21.81 -12.69
C ALA A 211 -20.72 -21.04 -11.41
N GLU A 212 -21.95 -20.54 -11.31
CA GLU A 212 -22.37 -19.72 -10.14
C GLU A 212 -22.34 -20.48 -8.82
N ASP A 213 -22.55 -21.79 -8.84
CA ASP A 213 -22.52 -22.69 -7.69
C ASP A 213 -21.14 -23.28 -7.40
N ALA A 214 -20.13 -22.95 -8.20
CA ALA A 214 -18.76 -23.42 -7.99
C ALA A 214 -18.15 -22.84 -6.69
N LYS A 215 -17.29 -23.61 -6.04
CA LYS A 215 -16.59 -23.19 -4.81
C LYS A 215 -15.81 -21.90 -4.99
N GLU A 216 -15.29 -21.64 -6.19
CA GLU A 216 -14.55 -20.44 -6.54
C GLU A 216 -15.40 -19.17 -6.49
N ARG A 217 -16.74 -19.31 -6.53
CA ARG A 217 -17.70 -18.21 -6.37
C ARG A 217 -18.00 -17.87 -4.91
N ASN A 218 -17.54 -18.66 -3.95
CA ASN A 218 -17.63 -18.32 -2.53
C ASN A 218 -16.56 -17.28 -2.18
N VAL A 219 -16.76 -16.05 -2.58
CA VAL A 219 -15.80 -14.95 -2.55
C VAL A 219 -16.00 -13.99 -1.40
N ILE A 220 -14.91 -13.35 -0.98
CA ILE A 220 -14.92 -12.24 -0.03
C ILE A 220 -15.01 -10.94 -0.84
N ARG A 221 -16.05 -10.14 -0.57
CA ARG A 221 -16.25 -8.84 -1.22
C ARG A 221 -15.66 -7.70 -0.42
N LEU A 222 -14.97 -6.79 -1.09
CA LEU A 222 -14.44 -5.58 -0.46
C LEU A 222 -15.56 -4.57 -0.24
N LEU A 223 -15.57 -3.93 0.93
CA LEU A 223 -16.54 -2.87 1.25
C LEU A 223 -16.30 -1.59 0.41
N ASN A 224 -15.04 -1.28 0.14
CA ASN A 224 -14.61 -0.06 -0.54
C ASN A 224 -13.51 -0.37 -1.57
N PRO A 225 -13.83 -1.09 -2.64
CA PRO A 225 -12.85 -1.44 -3.66
C PRO A 225 -12.32 -0.18 -4.37
N ILE A 226 -11.06 -0.21 -4.77
CA ILE A 226 -10.44 0.90 -5.53
C ILE A 226 -11.15 1.08 -6.88
N THR A 227 -11.51 -0.03 -7.51
CA THR A 227 -12.31 -0.07 -8.74
C THR A 227 -13.27 -1.26 -8.70
N THR A 228 -14.33 -1.23 -9.51
CA THR A 228 -15.26 -2.36 -9.65
C THR A 228 -14.59 -3.63 -10.15
N ASN A 229 -13.51 -3.49 -10.94
CA ASN A 229 -12.74 -4.62 -11.48
C ASN A 229 -11.82 -5.29 -10.42
N LEU A 230 -11.73 -4.73 -9.23
CA LEU A 230 -10.93 -5.25 -8.10
C LEU A 230 -11.80 -5.33 -6.85
N SER A 231 -12.96 -5.97 -6.96
CA SER A 231 -14.01 -5.93 -5.93
C SER A 231 -14.09 -7.17 -5.05
N ILE A 232 -13.43 -8.26 -5.44
CA ILE A 232 -13.43 -9.52 -4.69
C ILE A 232 -12.01 -10.05 -4.49
N MET A 233 -11.79 -10.75 -3.39
CA MET A 233 -10.53 -11.46 -3.17
C MET A 233 -10.48 -12.74 -4.02
N ARG A 234 -9.33 -13.01 -4.61
CA ARG A 234 -9.14 -14.17 -5.50
C ARG A 234 -9.31 -15.50 -4.77
N THR A 235 -10.03 -16.41 -5.38
CA THR A 235 -10.22 -17.79 -4.95
C THR A 235 -9.43 -18.77 -5.80
N THR A 236 -8.92 -18.33 -6.94
CA THR A 236 -8.06 -19.08 -7.85
C THR A 236 -7.07 -18.14 -8.54
N LEU A 237 -5.94 -18.65 -9.03
CA LEU A 237 -4.95 -17.89 -9.79
C LEU A 237 -5.22 -17.90 -11.31
N ALA A 238 -6.13 -18.73 -11.78
CA ALA A 238 -6.40 -18.89 -13.22
C ALA A 238 -6.76 -17.59 -13.95
N PRO A 239 -7.67 -16.71 -13.43
CA PRO A 239 -7.95 -15.42 -14.06
C PRO A 239 -6.70 -14.54 -14.18
N SER A 240 -5.91 -14.46 -13.12
CA SER A 240 -4.69 -13.64 -13.08
C SER A 240 -3.64 -14.13 -14.09
N MET A 241 -3.48 -15.45 -14.20
CA MET A 241 -2.56 -16.04 -15.17
C MET A 241 -3.02 -15.80 -16.60
N LEU A 242 -4.33 -15.98 -16.87
CA LEU A 242 -4.89 -15.71 -18.19
C LEU A 242 -4.74 -14.23 -18.57
N ASN A 243 -5.07 -13.32 -17.68
CA ASN A 243 -4.90 -11.89 -17.91
C ASN A 243 -3.44 -11.52 -18.20
N THR A 244 -2.48 -12.14 -17.51
CA THR A 244 -1.04 -11.96 -17.78
C THR A 244 -0.68 -12.39 -19.20
N VAL A 245 -1.18 -13.54 -19.67
CA VAL A 245 -0.98 -13.98 -21.06
C VAL A 245 -1.60 -12.99 -22.04
N VAL A 246 -2.86 -12.61 -21.83
CA VAL A 246 -3.60 -11.67 -22.70
C VAL A 246 -2.85 -10.35 -22.86
N GLU A 247 -2.36 -9.77 -21.78
CA GLU A 247 -1.61 -8.53 -21.83
C GLU A 247 -0.26 -8.67 -22.57
N ASN A 248 0.41 -9.81 -22.40
CA ASN A 248 1.65 -10.07 -23.13
C ASN A 248 1.41 -10.26 -24.64
N VAL A 249 0.39 -11.02 -25.02
CA VAL A 249 0.02 -11.20 -26.42
C VAL A 249 -0.39 -9.88 -27.07
N LYS A 250 -1.15 -9.02 -26.37
CA LYS A 250 -1.50 -7.67 -26.86
C LYS A 250 -0.27 -6.78 -27.06
N LYS A 251 0.78 -6.97 -26.29
CA LYS A 251 2.08 -6.26 -26.44
C LYS A 251 2.97 -6.84 -27.53
N GLY A 252 2.51 -7.88 -28.25
CA GLY A 252 3.23 -8.48 -29.37
C GLY A 252 4.13 -9.66 -28.98
N ASN A 253 4.12 -10.12 -27.73
CA ASN A 253 4.83 -11.34 -27.37
C ASN A 253 4.15 -12.56 -27.98
N THR A 254 4.89 -13.39 -28.67
CA THR A 254 4.38 -14.57 -29.41
C THR A 254 4.46 -15.85 -28.59
N ALA A 255 5.27 -15.88 -27.54
CA ALA A 255 5.46 -17.01 -26.63
C ALA A 255 5.85 -16.52 -25.24
N GLY A 256 5.59 -17.34 -24.23
CA GLY A 256 6.01 -17.09 -22.86
C GLY A 256 5.51 -18.13 -21.88
N ARG A 257 6.22 -18.24 -20.76
CA ARG A 257 5.86 -19.08 -19.61
C ARG A 257 5.89 -18.24 -18.36
N PHE A 258 4.78 -18.21 -17.63
CA PHE A 258 4.62 -17.43 -16.40
C PHE A 258 4.15 -18.31 -15.26
N PHE A 259 4.57 -17.99 -14.04
CA PHE A 259 4.03 -18.60 -12.83
C PHE A 259 3.91 -17.59 -11.70
N GLU A 260 3.01 -17.86 -10.77
CA GLU A 260 2.88 -17.12 -9.50
C GLU A 260 2.71 -18.12 -8.35
N TYR A 261 3.47 -17.92 -7.27
CA TYR A 261 3.23 -18.59 -6.01
C TYR A 261 2.58 -17.59 -5.06
N ALA A 262 1.30 -17.73 -4.81
CA ALA A 262 0.54 -16.77 -4.04
C ALA A 262 -0.68 -17.37 -3.34
N ASN A 263 -1.21 -16.66 -2.33
CA ASN A 263 -2.39 -17.10 -1.61
C ASN A 263 -3.67 -16.86 -2.40
N VAL A 264 -4.60 -17.79 -2.26
CA VAL A 264 -6.02 -17.65 -2.56
C VAL A 264 -6.81 -17.60 -1.24
N TYR A 265 -8.02 -17.05 -1.27
CA TYR A 265 -8.75 -16.68 -0.07
C TYR A 265 -10.15 -17.27 -0.09
N TYR A 266 -10.45 -18.11 0.88
CA TYR A 266 -11.78 -18.68 1.05
C TYR A 266 -12.37 -18.29 2.39
N PRO A 267 -13.60 -17.70 2.42
CA PRO A 267 -14.28 -17.41 3.68
C PRO A 267 -14.63 -18.69 4.39
N LYS A 268 -14.48 -18.73 5.70
CA LYS A 268 -15.00 -19.83 6.53
C LYS A 268 -16.50 -19.72 6.72
N ALA A 269 -17.00 -18.48 6.79
CA ALA A 269 -18.41 -18.12 6.82
C ALA A 269 -18.62 -16.72 6.23
N LEU A 270 -19.80 -16.42 5.75
CA LEU A 270 -20.22 -15.09 5.31
C LEU A 270 -21.49 -14.67 6.08
N PRO A 271 -21.56 -13.44 6.64
CA PRO A 271 -20.50 -12.43 6.67
C PRO A 271 -19.27 -12.88 7.48
N LEU A 272 -18.11 -12.33 7.18
CA LEU A 272 -16.87 -12.68 7.87
C LEU A 272 -16.96 -12.32 9.37
N THR A 273 -16.70 -13.29 10.23
CA THR A 273 -16.55 -13.12 11.68
C THR A 273 -15.12 -13.42 12.16
N GLU A 274 -14.31 -14.00 11.31
CA GLU A 274 -12.90 -14.33 11.53
C GLU A 274 -12.12 -14.23 10.22
N LEU A 275 -10.80 -14.31 10.31
CA LEU A 275 -9.94 -14.30 9.14
C LEU A 275 -10.22 -15.50 8.21
N PRO A 276 -10.20 -15.29 6.88
CA PRO A 276 -10.42 -16.35 5.91
C PRO A 276 -9.29 -17.39 5.92
N ASN A 277 -9.52 -18.50 5.26
CA ASN A 277 -8.46 -19.42 4.92
C ASN A 277 -7.59 -18.83 3.81
N GLU A 278 -6.31 -18.62 4.10
CA GLU A 278 -5.29 -18.21 3.15
C GLU A 278 -4.49 -19.43 2.71
N ILE A 279 -4.70 -19.88 1.49
CA ILE A 279 -4.13 -21.14 0.99
C ILE A 279 -3.12 -20.80 -0.10
N PRO A 280 -1.84 -21.18 0.07
CA PRO A 280 -0.84 -20.95 -0.96
C PRO A 280 -1.07 -21.88 -2.15
N HIS A 281 -1.18 -21.29 -3.31
CA HIS A 281 -1.28 -21.97 -4.60
C HIS A 281 -0.11 -21.60 -5.51
N VAL A 282 0.17 -22.45 -6.47
CA VAL A 282 0.96 -22.13 -7.64
C VAL A 282 0.02 -22.10 -8.84
N GLY A 283 -0.02 -20.96 -9.51
CA GLY A 283 -0.66 -20.86 -10.81
C GLY A 283 0.40 -20.69 -11.89
N PHE A 284 0.16 -21.23 -13.07
CA PHE A 284 1.07 -21.05 -14.18
C PHE A 284 0.32 -20.94 -15.51
N ALA A 285 1.00 -20.34 -16.50
CA ALA A 285 0.52 -20.23 -17.86
C ALA A 285 1.70 -20.39 -18.82
N ALA A 286 1.46 -21.08 -19.92
CA ALA A 286 2.40 -21.19 -21.03
C ALA A 286 1.67 -20.91 -22.34
N PHE A 287 2.29 -20.20 -23.27
CA PHE A 287 1.71 -19.93 -24.59
C PHE A 287 2.79 -19.81 -25.66
N GLY A 288 2.43 -20.15 -26.87
CA GLY A 288 3.32 -20.12 -28.03
C GLY A 288 3.23 -21.39 -28.89
N GLU A 289 3.80 -21.36 -30.11
CA GLU A 289 3.73 -22.47 -31.08
C GLU A 289 4.38 -23.76 -30.58
N GLU A 290 5.39 -23.66 -29.74
CA GLU A 290 6.15 -24.81 -29.22
C GLU A 290 5.53 -25.38 -27.92
N GLU A 291 4.47 -24.77 -27.39
CA GLU A 291 3.82 -25.25 -26.19
C GLU A 291 2.77 -26.30 -26.51
N ASP A 292 2.84 -27.40 -25.80
CA ASP A 292 1.85 -28.50 -25.91
C ASP A 292 1.52 -29.07 -24.51
N PHE A 293 0.61 -30.01 -24.46
CA PHE A 293 0.22 -30.71 -23.24
C PHE A 293 1.41 -31.38 -22.53
N PHE A 294 2.32 -31.94 -23.31
CA PHE A 294 3.43 -32.74 -22.78
C PHE A 294 4.55 -31.89 -22.27
N THR A 295 4.79 -30.68 -22.84
CA THR A 295 5.74 -29.69 -22.30
C THR A 295 5.31 -29.24 -20.95
N VAL A 296 4.03 -28.92 -20.76
CA VAL A 296 3.47 -28.51 -19.46
C VAL A 296 3.45 -29.69 -18.47
N LYS A 297 3.07 -30.87 -18.91
CA LYS A 297 3.11 -32.09 -18.08
C LYS A 297 4.52 -32.38 -17.58
N GLY A 298 5.53 -32.26 -18.45
CA GLY A 298 6.94 -32.43 -18.08
C GLY A 298 7.38 -31.45 -16.97
N THR A 299 6.90 -30.22 -17.02
CA THR A 299 7.14 -29.25 -15.92
C THR A 299 6.57 -29.74 -14.59
N MET A 300 5.36 -30.32 -14.59
CA MET A 300 4.74 -30.88 -13.38
C MET A 300 5.48 -32.12 -12.87
N GLU A 301 5.95 -32.97 -13.77
CA GLU A 301 6.77 -34.14 -13.41
C GLU A 301 8.10 -33.72 -12.77
N GLU A 302 8.78 -32.73 -13.33
CA GLU A 302 10.02 -32.18 -12.76
C GLU A 302 9.78 -31.55 -11.39
N LEU A 303 8.65 -30.84 -11.24
CA LEU A 303 8.25 -30.28 -9.95
C LEU A 303 8.07 -31.40 -8.92
N ALA A 304 7.32 -32.45 -9.24
CA ALA A 304 7.11 -33.61 -8.36
C ALA A 304 8.43 -34.28 -7.99
N ALA A 305 9.26 -34.60 -8.99
CA ALA A 305 10.58 -35.23 -8.78
C ALA A 305 11.48 -34.40 -7.87
N SER A 306 11.47 -33.08 -8.05
CA SER A 306 12.23 -32.16 -7.19
C SER A 306 11.83 -32.24 -5.72
N PHE A 307 10.58 -32.54 -5.41
CA PHE A 307 10.08 -32.71 -4.05
C PHE A 307 10.12 -34.18 -3.56
N GLY A 308 10.53 -35.10 -4.40
CA GLY A 308 10.61 -36.52 -4.08
C GLY A 308 9.23 -37.19 -4.01
N VAL A 309 8.26 -36.65 -4.75
CA VAL A 309 6.91 -37.22 -4.91
C VAL A 309 6.68 -37.59 -6.37
N SER A 310 5.63 -38.37 -6.62
CA SER A 310 5.15 -38.64 -7.99
C SER A 310 3.73 -38.12 -8.14
N PHE A 311 3.43 -37.64 -9.34
CA PHE A 311 2.06 -37.26 -9.71
C PHE A 311 1.44 -38.29 -10.58
N ASP A 312 0.20 -38.63 -10.27
CA ASP A 312 -0.69 -39.35 -11.21
C ASP A 312 -1.61 -38.36 -11.91
N TYR A 313 -2.16 -38.78 -13.05
CA TYR A 313 -2.96 -37.89 -13.89
C TYR A 313 -4.29 -38.55 -14.26
N GLU A 314 -5.38 -37.84 -14.05
CA GLU A 314 -6.72 -38.19 -14.47
C GLU A 314 -7.25 -37.17 -15.47
N ARG A 315 -8.14 -37.56 -16.38
CA ARG A 315 -8.80 -36.64 -17.30
C ARG A 315 -9.61 -35.60 -16.51
N ALA A 316 -9.47 -34.32 -16.88
CA ALA A 316 -10.22 -33.22 -16.33
C ALA A 316 -11.25 -32.68 -17.33
N GLU A 317 -12.41 -33.34 -17.41
CA GLU A 317 -13.46 -32.99 -18.40
C GLU A 317 -14.40 -31.88 -17.89
N ASP A 318 -14.38 -31.60 -16.61
CA ASP A 318 -15.29 -30.72 -15.88
C ASP A 318 -14.67 -29.37 -15.42
N VAL A 319 -13.44 -29.07 -15.82
CA VAL A 319 -12.82 -27.76 -15.59
C VAL A 319 -13.25 -26.81 -16.71
N PRO A 320 -14.10 -25.81 -16.46
CA PRO A 320 -14.84 -25.12 -17.51
C PRO A 320 -13.96 -24.30 -18.46
N TYR A 321 -12.81 -23.83 -18.00
CA TYR A 321 -11.85 -23.05 -18.80
C TYR A 321 -10.76 -23.90 -19.47
N LEU A 322 -10.74 -25.22 -19.25
CA LEU A 322 -9.81 -26.11 -19.89
C LEU A 322 -10.49 -26.95 -20.98
N HIS A 323 -9.73 -27.29 -22.00
CA HIS A 323 -10.22 -28.12 -23.13
C HIS A 323 -10.43 -29.58 -22.66
N PRO A 324 -11.62 -30.15 -22.75
CA PRO A 324 -11.95 -31.44 -22.12
C PRO A 324 -11.13 -32.61 -22.64
N GLY A 325 -10.57 -32.51 -23.86
CA GLY A 325 -9.71 -33.54 -24.46
C GLY A 325 -8.19 -33.32 -24.26
N ILE A 326 -7.79 -32.15 -23.69
CA ILE A 326 -6.38 -31.77 -23.55
C ILE A 326 -6.21 -31.15 -22.16
N SER A 327 -6.63 -31.84 -21.12
CA SER A 327 -6.55 -31.42 -19.73
C SER A 327 -6.46 -32.59 -18.77
N ALA A 328 -5.85 -32.40 -17.64
CA ALA A 328 -5.69 -33.39 -16.60
C ALA A 328 -5.82 -32.80 -15.19
N TYR A 329 -6.36 -33.57 -14.29
CA TYR A 329 -6.15 -33.39 -12.84
C TYR A 329 -4.78 -33.97 -12.49
N ILE A 330 -4.15 -33.31 -11.51
CA ILE A 330 -2.91 -33.76 -10.90
C ILE A 330 -3.28 -34.40 -9.56
N LEU A 331 -2.86 -35.63 -9.34
CA LEU A 331 -3.05 -36.35 -8.09
C LEU A 331 -1.70 -36.58 -7.43
N CYS A 332 -1.64 -36.40 -6.12
CA CYS A 332 -0.51 -36.77 -5.26
C CYS A 332 -1.05 -37.67 -4.16
N ASP A 333 -0.52 -38.88 -4.04
CA ASP A 333 -1.01 -39.89 -3.09
C ASP A 333 -2.52 -40.13 -3.16
N GLY A 334 -3.10 -40.06 -4.37
CA GLY A 334 -4.52 -40.25 -4.63
C GLY A 334 -5.41 -39.06 -4.37
N GLU A 335 -4.89 -37.94 -3.87
CA GLU A 335 -5.62 -36.69 -3.67
C GLU A 335 -5.42 -35.74 -4.84
N ARG A 336 -6.50 -35.10 -5.32
CA ARG A 336 -6.42 -34.06 -6.36
C ARG A 336 -5.80 -32.80 -5.77
N VAL A 337 -4.62 -32.42 -6.27
CA VAL A 337 -3.86 -31.24 -5.82
C VAL A 337 -3.90 -30.09 -6.81
N GLY A 338 -4.37 -30.31 -8.03
CA GLY A 338 -4.48 -29.29 -9.05
C GLY A 338 -5.05 -29.81 -10.37
N SER A 339 -5.10 -28.94 -11.36
CA SER A 339 -5.46 -29.28 -12.75
C SER A 339 -4.64 -28.42 -13.71
N PHE A 340 -4.42 -28.92 -14.91
CA PHE A 340 -3.80 -28.16 -15.98
C PHE A 340 -4.30 -28.63 -17.34
N GLY A 341 -4.13 -27.78 -18.34
CA GLY A 341 -4.49 -28.16 -19.71
C GLY A 341 -4.51 -26.97 -20.64
N LYS A 342 -4.86 -27.26 -21.89
CA LYS A 342 -5.08 -26.26 -22.92
C LYS A 342 -6.32 -25.42 -22.56
N LEU A 343 -6.27 -24.11 -22.82
CA LEU A 343 -7.43 -23.26 -22.69
C LEU A 343 -8.58 -23.71 -23.57
N ALA A 344 -9.80 -23.73 -23.05
CA ALA A 344 -10.99 -24.11 -23.81
C ALA A 344 -11.20 -23.15 -24.99
N ASN A 345 -11.60 -23.71 -26.17
CA ASN A 345 -11.82 -22.88 -27.34
C ASN A 345 -12.93 -21.83 -27.16
N SER A 346 -13.93 -22.13 -26.34
CA SER A 346 -14.98 -21.15 -25.95
C SER A 346 -14.39 -19.96 -25.26
N VAL A 347 -13.55 -20.17 -24.24
CA VAL A 347 -12.87 -19.09 -23.50
C VAL A 347 -11.88 -18.35 -24.43
N ALA A 348 -11.07 -19.09 -25.18
CA ALA A 348 -10.11 -18.49 -26.10
C ALA A 348 -10.78 -17.59 -27.16
N GLY A 349 -11.97 -17.98 -27.66
CA GLY A 349 -12.74 -17.19 -28.62
C GLY A 349 -13.30 -15.88 -28.09
N GLU A 350 -13.50 -15.77 -26.79
CA GLU A 350 -13.99 -14.55 -26.13
C GLU A 350 -12.86 -13.57 -25.78
N LEU A 351 -11.60 -14.06 -25.78
CA LEU A 351 -10.44 -13.19 -25.53
C LEU A 351 -10.25 -12.25 -26.72
N LYS A 352 -10.17 -10.94 -26.45
CA LYS A 352 -9.89 -9.94 -27.47
C LYS A 352 -8.39 -9.92 -27.84
N LEU A 353 -7.91 -11.06 -28.34
CA LEU A 353 -6.53 -11.21 -28.83
C LEU A 353 -6.42 -10.75 -30.29
N PRO A 354 -5.24 -10.28 -30.76
CA PRO A 354 -5.00 -9.98 -32.16
C PRO A 354 -5.27 -11.23 -33.02
N LYS A 355 -6.04 -11.09 -34.09
CA LYS A 355 -6.49 -12.23 -34.96
C LYS A 355 -5.34 -13.04 -35.56
N ASP A 356 -4.21 -12.36 -35.80
CA ASP A 356 -3.02 -12.95 -36.41
C ASP A 356 -2.04 -13.51 -35.35
N SER A 357 -2.43 -13.50 -34.08
CA SER A 357 -1.57 -14.04 -33.04
C SER A 357 -1.55 -15.56 -33.10
N LYS A 358 -0.38 -16.12 -33.34
CA LYS A 358 -0.13 -17.57 -33.31
C LYS A 358 -0.37 -18.18 -31.92
N ALA A 359 -0.33 -17.37 -30.88
CA ALA A 359 -0.62 -17.76 -29.48
C ALA A 359 -2.10 -18.13 -29.27
N ASN A 360 -3.03 -17.69 -30.12
CA ASN A 360 -4.48 -17.84 -29.89
C ASN A 360 -4.94 -19.30 -29.68
N ASN A 361 -4.21 -20.28 -30.22
CA ASN A 361 -4.58 -21.71 -30.17
C ASN A 361 -3.68 -22.53 -29.24
N GLN A 362 -2.70 -21.97 -28.59
CA GLN A 362 -1.71 -22.67 -27.78
C GLN A 362 -1.47 -21.94 -26.45
N ILE A 363 -2.54 -21.81 -25.65
CA ILE A 363 -2.48 -21.29 -24.28
C ILE A 363 -2.78 -22.48 -23.36
N TYR A 364 -1.92 -22.68 -22.39
CA TYR A 364 -2.03 -23.69 -21.34
C TYR A 364 -2.05 -23.00 -19.97
N LEU A 365 -2.95 -23.44 -19.10
CA LEU A 365 -3.11 -22.95 -17.73
C LEU A 365 -3.07 -24.12 -16.74
N GLY A 366 -2.64 -23.81 -15.50
CA GLY A 366 -2.74 -24.72 -14.38
C GLY A 366 -2.53 -24.02 -13.04
#